data_c047bbb4ec1ccd25529afc87f8fb199b
#
_entry.id   c047bbb4ec1ccd25529afc87f8fb199b
#
_cell.length_a   1.000
_cell.length_b   1.000
_cell.length_c   1.000
_cell.angle_alpha   90.00
_cell.angle_beta   90.00
_cell.angle_gamma   90.00
#
_symmetry.space_group_name_H-M   'P 1'
#
loop_
_entity.id
_entity.type
_entity.pdbx_description
1 polymer ?
#
loop_
_entity_poly.entity_id
_entity_poly.type
_entity_poly.pdbx_seq_one_letter_code
_entity_poly.pdbx_strand_id
1 'polypeptide(L)'
;MEYAIGIDLGGTSIKYALVDKAGNSFFEGKLPSFASVSAAKVIEQLIKAVMLLKDEAAKQNWTVLGIGLGTPGIVDETNRIVLGGAENIIGWENIDVASLLEEQMKLPVVVGNDANLMGLGEAKYGAGRGCTHVVFLTVGTG
;
A
#
# COMPACT_ATOMS: atom_id res chain seq x y z
N MET A 1 7.54 8.69 -18.63
CA MET A 1 6.60 9.01 -17.53
C MET A 1 6.81 8.04 -16.39
N GLU A 2 6.95 8.57 -15.21
CA GLU A 2 7.27 7.81 -14.00
C GLU A 2 6.07 7.73 -13.06
N TYR A 3 5.79 6.53 -12.58
CA TYR A 3 4.66 6.22 -11.71
C TYR A 3 5.13 5.36 -10.53
N ALA A 4 4.37 5.39 -9.46
CA ALA A 4 4.49 4.44 -8.35
C ALA A 4 3.22 3.61 -8.26
N ILE A 5 3.34 2.41 -7.71
CA ILE A 5 2.18 1.59 -7.34
C ILE A 5 1.77 1.95 -5.92
N GLY A 6 0.53 2.34 -5.72
CA GLY A 6 -0.07 2.55 -4.41
C GLY A 6 -1.02 1.41 -4.07
N ILE A 7 -0.87 0.83 -2.90
CA ILE A 7 -1.73 -0.26 -2.41
C ILE A 7 -2.23 0.06 -1.01
N ASP A 8 -3.53 -0.11 -0.82
CA ASP A 8 -4.20 -0.02 0.48
C ASP A 8 -4.75 -1.38 0.85
N LEU A 9 -4.12 -2.02 1.84
CA LEU A 9 -4.53 -3.32 2.36
C LEU A 9 -5.53 -3.14 3.48
N GLY A 10 -6.73 -3.67 3.30
CA GLY A 10 -7.76 -3.72 4.33
C GLY A 10 -8.12 -5.13 4.75
N GLY A 11 -8.97 -5.23 5.75
CA GLY A 11 -9.44 -6.52 6.27
C GLY A 11 -10.33 -7.31 5.31
N THR A 12 -10.92 -6.66 4.31
CA THR A 12 -11.81 -7.29 3.33
C THR A 12 -11.24 -7.20 1.91
N SER A 13 -10.62 -6.09 1.58
CA SER A 13 -10.16 -5.82 0.22
C SER A 13 -8.82 -5.11 0.16
N ILE A 14 -8.18 -5.26 -0.98
CA ILE A 14 -6.99 -4.53 -1.38
C ILE A 14 -7.40 -3.58 -2.48
N LYS A 15 -7.14 -2.29 -2.30
CA LYS A 15 -7.30 -1.26 -3.32
C LYS A 15 -5.94 -0.91 -3.88
N TYR A 16 -5.86 -0.66 -5.16
CA TYR A 16 -4.58 -0.38 -5.81
C TYR A 16 -4.73 0.58 -6.99
N ALA A 17 -3.68 1.31 -7.28
CA ALA A 17 -3.62 2.22 -8.43
C ALA A 17 -2.17 2.51 -8.82
N LEU A 18 -1.98 2.97 -10.06
CA LEU A 18 -0.76 3.69 -10.45
C LEU A 18 -0.94 5.16 -10.08
N VAL A 19 0.09 5.79 -9.54
CA VAL A 19 0.05 7.17 -9.07
C VAL A 19 1.21 7.94 -9.70
N ASP A 20 0.92 9.13 -10.24
CA ASP A 20 1.94 10.04 -10.77
C ASP A 20 2.48 10.99 -9.68
N LYS A 21 3.47 11.82 -10.05
CA LYS A 21 4.08 12.81 -9.13
C LYS A 21 3.10 13.88 -8.64
N ALA A 22 2.04 14.13 -9.38
CA ALA A 22 1.02 15.12 -9.01
C ALA A 22 -0.05 14.58 -8.08
N GLY A 23 -0.03 13.26 -7.82
CA GLY A 23 -1.00 12.58 -6.96
C GLY A 23 -2.24 12.08 -7.71
N ASN A 24 -2.22 12.09 -9.04
CA ASN A 24 -3.30 11.51 -9.83
C ASN A 24 -3.20 10.00 -9.88
N SER A 25 -4.33 9.31 -9.79
CA SER A 25 -4.40 7.86 -9.85
C SER A 25 -4.93 7.36 -11.19
N PHE A 26 -4.38 6.24 -11.63
CA PHE A 26 -4.70 5.58 -12.90
C PHE A 26 -4.85 4.09 -12.70
N PHE A 27 -5.72 3.45 -13.47
CA PHE A 27 -5.96 2.01 -13.42
C PHE A 27 -6.31 1.51 -12.01
N GLU A 28 -7.17 2.25 -11.34
CA GLU A 28 -7.66 1.87 -10.02
C GLU A 28 -8.37 0.53 -10.05
N GLY A 29 -8.12 -0.30 -9.06
CA GLY A 29 -8.75 -1.59 -8.94
C GLY A 29 -8.91 -2.04 -7.50
N LYS A 30 -9.59 -3.18 -7.34
CA LYS A 30 -9.90 -3.75 -6.05
C LYS A 30 -9.90 -5.28 -6.16
N LEU A 31 -9.27 -5.93 -5.18
CA LEU A 31 -9.25 -7.39 -5.03
C LEU A 31 -9.65 -7.77 -3.61
N PRO A 32 -10.25 -8.96 -3.40
CA PRO A 32 -10.41 -9.48 -2.04
C PRO A 32 -9.05 -9.71 -1.40
N SER A 33 -8.91 -9.35 -0.12
CA SER A 33 -7.65 -9.51 0.60
C SER A 33 -7.43 -10.92 1.13
N PHE A 34 -8.52 -11.66 1.39
CA PHE A 34 -8.48 -12.96 2.09
C PHE A 34 -7.80 -12.90 3.44
N ALA A 35 -7.93 -11.77 4.13
CA ALA A 35 -7.32 -11.53 5.43
C ALA A 35 -7.75 -12.54 6.50
N SER A 36 -8.99 -13.03 6.42
CA SER A 36 -9.53 -14.05 7.31
C SER A 36 -9.07 -15.48 7.00
N VAL A 37 -8.35 -15.67 5.91
CA VAL A 37 -7.86 -16.99 5.49
C VAL A 37 -6.42 -17.22 5.97
N SER A 38 -5.48 -16.39 5.54
CA SER A 38 -4.07 -16.49 5.95
C SER A 38 -3.25 -15.31 5.45
N ALA A 39 -2.11 -15.07 6.10
CA ALA A 39 -1.12 -14.10 5.63
C ALA A 39 -0.57 -14.47 4.25
N ALA A 40 -0.36 -15.75 3.97
CA ALA A 40 0.10 -16.21 2.66
C ALA A 40 -0.87 -15.84 1.53
N LYS A 41 -2.17 -15.95 1.78
CA LYS A 41 -3.21 -15.52 0.83
C LYS A 41 -3.20 -14.01 0.60
N VAL A 42 -2.97 -13.23 1.65
CA VAL A 42 -2.83 -11.78 1.53
C VAL A 42 -1.65 -11.42 0.63
N ILE A 43 -0.48 -12.02 0.87
CA ILE A 43 0.72 -11.80 0.04
C ILE A 43 0.44 -12.17 -1.42
N GLU A 44 -0.22 -13.30 -1.68
CA GLU A 44 -0.59 -13.72 -3.03
C GLU A 44 -1.46 -12.66 -3.73
N GLN A 45 -2.43 -12.09 -3.02
CA GLN A 45 -3.29 -11.03 -3.56
C GLN A 45 -2.55 -9.71 -3.78
N LEU A 46 -1.62 -9.36 -2.91
CA LEU A 46 -0.75 -8.19 -3.10
C LEU A 46 0.10 -8.34 -4.38
N ILE A 47 0.70 -9.49 -4.57
CA ILE A 47 1.48 -9.81 -5.78
C ILE A 47 0.60 -9.69 -7.02
N LYS A 48 -0.61 -10.22 -6.98
CA LYS A 48 -1.57 -10.14 -8.09
C LYS A 48 -1.90 -8.69 -8.46
N ALA A 49 -2.16 -7.84 -7.46
CA ALA A 49 -2.43 -6.43 -7.68
C ALA A 49 -1.25 -5.72 -8.36
N VAL A 50 -0.02 -5.97 -7.87
CA VAL A 50 1.19 -5.39 -8.46
C VAL A 50 1.39 -5.84 -9.91
N MET A 51 1.19 -7.13 -10.18
CA MET A 51 1.32 -7.68 -11.54
C MET A 51 0.33 -7.04 -12.51
N LEU A 52 -0.92 -6.87 -12.10
CA LEU A 52 -1.94 -6.20 -12.92
C LEU A 52 -1.52 -4.78 -13.30
N LEU A 53 -1.01 -4.01 -12.34
CA LEU A 53 -0.57 -2.64 -12.58
C LEU A 53 0.71 -2.56 -13.39
N LYS A 54 1.65 -3.49 -13.20
CA LYS A 54 2.86 -3.57 -14.03
C LYS A 54 2.52 -3.85 -15.49
N ASP A 55 1.56 -4.74 -15.73
CA ASP A 55 1.10 -5.04 -17.08
C ASP A 55 0.46 -3.81 -17.75
N GLU A 56 -0.39 -3.08 -17.02
CA GLU A 56 -0.97 -1.83 -17.55
C GLU A 56 0.09 -0.77 -17.83
N ALA A 57 1.03 -0.59 -16.92
CA ALA A 57 2.14 0.34 -17.12
C ALA A 57 2.97 -0.02 -18.37
N ALA A 58 3.24 -1.32 -18.57
CA ALA A 58 3.98 -1.80 -19.75
C ALA A 58 3.24 -1.50 -21.04
N LYS A 59 1.92 -1.69 -21.07
CA LYS A 59 1.08 -1.35 -22.24
C LYS A 59 1.16 0.14 -22.61
N GLN A 60 1.32 0.99 -21.62
CA GLN A 60 1.42 2.45 -21.79
C GLN A 60 2.86 2.95 -22.00
N ASN A 61 3.85 2.09 -21.93
CA ASN A 61 5.28 2.45 -21.88
C ASN A 61 5.62 3.37 -20.70
N TRP A 62 4.96 3.15 -19.57
CA TRP A 62 5.21 3.90 -18.32
C TRP A 62 6.22 3.15 -17.46
N THR A 63 7.08 3.91 -16.79
CA THR A 63 8.07 3.36 -15.85
C THR A 63 7.51 3.33 -14.44
N VAL A 64 7.56 2.17 -13.80
CA VAL A 64 7.17 2.00 -12.40
C VAL A 64 8.42 2.08 -11.53
N LEU A 65 8.45 3.05 -10.61
CA LEU A 65 9.61 3.32 -9.74
C LEU A 65 9.64 2.47 -8.48
N GLY A 66 8.48 2.10 -7.95
CA GLY A 66 8.39 1.37 -6.71
C GLY A 66 6.95 1.16 -6.25
N ILE A 67 6.81 0.56 -5.08
CA ILE A 67 5.54 0.19 -4.47
C ILE A 67 5.42 0.83 -3.09
N GLY A 68 4.33 1.54 -2.85
CA GLY A 68 3.92 2.00 -1.52
C GLY A 68 2.75 1.17 -1.03
N LEU A 69 2.89 0.53 0.12
CA LEU A 69 1.86 -0.31 0.72
C LEU A 69 1.39 0.27 2.06
N GLY A 70 0.12 0.61 2.16
CA GLY A 70 -0.56 0.90 3.41
C GLY A 70 -1.18 -0.35 3.99
N THR A 71 -0.94 -0.62 5.26
CA THR A 71 -1.46 -1.79 5.97
C THR A 71 -2.02 -1.41 7.34
N PRO A 72 -3.02 -2.15 7.86
CA PRO A 72 -3.35 -2.05 9.26
C PRO A 72 -2.16 -2.49 10.14
N GLY A 73 -2.15 -2.01 11.38
CA GLY A 73 -1.16 -2.41 12.37
C GLY A 73 0.02 -1.47 12.47
N ILE A 74 1.01 -1.92 13.22
CA ILE A 74 2.22 -1.16 13.53
C ILE A 74 3.33 -1.61 12.58
N VAL A 75 3.92 -0.66 11.90
CA VAL A 75 5.05 -0.89 10.99
C VAL A 75 6.33 -0.39 11.66
N ASP A 76 7.43 -1.09 11.46
CA ASP A 76 8.72 -0.72 12.04
C ASP A 76 9.25 0.62 11.49
N GLU A 77 10.25 1.17 12.15
CA GLU A 77 10.83 2.46 11.78
C GLU A 77 11.54 2.46 10.41
N THR A 78 11.89 1.29 9.89
CA THR A 78 12.49 1.15 8.57
C THR A 78 11.47 1.07 7.44
N ASN A 79 10.17 1.10 7.77
CA ASN A 79 9.06 1.00 6.80
C ASN A 79 9.09 -0.28 5.96
N ARG A 80 9.36 -1.40 6.61
CA ARG A 80 9.49 -2.70 5.95
C ARG A 80 8.69 -3.82 6.59
N ILE A 81 8.63 -3.86 7.93
CA ILE A 81 8.13 -4.99 8.70
C ILE A 81 6.84 -4.61 9.42
N VAL A 82 5.81 -5.45 9.28
CA VAL A 82 4.61 -5.35 10.12
C VAL A 82 4.91 -6.05 11.44
N LEU A 83 4.93 -5.30 12.52
CA LEU A 83 5.24 -5.82 13.86
C LEU A 83 4.03 -6.53 14.50
N GLY A 84 2.82 -6.03 14.25
CA GLY A 84 1.58 -6.56 14.82
C GLY A 84 0.49 -5.50 14.86
N GLY A 85 -0.55 -5.74 15.67
CA GLY A 85 -1.65 -4.79 15.82
C GLY A 85 -2.68 -4.80 14.68
N ALA A 86 -2.62 -5.80 13.81
CA ALA A 86 -3.57 -5.99 12.71
C ALA A 86 -4.38 -7.26 12.93
N GLU A 87 -5.19 -7.27 13.97
CA GLU A 87 -5.95 -8.46 14.40
C GLU A 87 -6.97 -8.95 13.36
N ASN A 88 -7.39 -8.08 12.47
CA ASN A 88 -8.30 -8.41 11.38
C ASN A 88 -7.64 -9.19 10.23
N ILE A 89 -6.32 -9.37 10.28
CA ILE A 89 -5.57 -10.16 9.28
C ILE A 89 -4.84 -11.29 10.01
N ILE A 90 -5.20 -12.53 9.71
CA ILE A 90 -4.62 -13.70 10.37
C ILE A 90 -3.13 -13.83 10.07
N GLY A 91 -2.31 -13.91 11.13
CA GLY A 91 -0.86 -14.12 11.00
C GLY A 91 -0.09 -12.90 10.52
N TRP A 92 -0.70 -11.71 10.53
CA TRP A 92 -0.10 -10.46 10.04
C TRP A 92 0.73 -9.79 11.14
N GLU A 93 1.75 -10.48 11.60
CA GLU A 93 2.68 -10.00 12.61
C GLU A 93 4.08 -10.54 12.37
N ASN A 94 5.09 -9.75 12.68
CA ASN A 94 6.50 -10.07 12.46
C ASN A 94 6.80 -10.51 11.01
N ILE A 95 6.15 -9.85 10.05
CA ILE A 95 6.30 -10.16 8.63
C ILE A 95 7.07 -9.04 7.94
N ASP A 96 8.18 -9.41 7.30
CA ASP A 96 8.94 -8.51 6.41
C ASP A 96 8.25 -8.46 5.04
N VAL A 97 7.16 -7.71 4.97
CA VAL A 97 6.34 -7.59 3.75
C VAL A 97 7.12 -6.96 2.62
N ALA A 98 7.97 -5.97 2.94
CA ALA A 98 8.77 -5.29 1.92
C ALA A 98 9.70 -6.26 1.21
N SER A 99 10.46 -7.07 1.96
CA SER A 99 11.37 -8.05 1.36
C SER A 99 10.64 -9.10 0.53
N LEU A 100 9.49 -9.59 1.01
CA LEU A 100 8.69 -10.56 0.28
C LEU A 100 8.22 -10.01 -1.07
N LEU A 101 7.74 -8.78 -1.12
CA LEU A 101 7.30 -8.15 -2.37
C LEU A 101 8.47 -7.78 -3.28
N GLU A 102 9.57 -7.25 -2.72
CA GLU A 102 10.77 -6.88 -3.49
C GLU A 102 11.37 -8.08 -4.21
N GLU A 103 11.44 -9.22 -3.52
CA GLU A 103 11.96 -10.45 -4.09
C GLU A 103 11.16 -10.92 -5.30
N GLN A 104 9.84 -10.83 -5.22
CA GLN A 104 8.93 -11.27 -6.29
C GLN A 104 8.79 -10.23 -7.41
N MET A 105 8.73 -8.96 -7.07
CA MET A 105 8.36 -7.90 -8.02
C MET A 105 9.56 -7.14 -8.59
N LYS A 106 10.73 -7.25 -7.97
CA LYS A 106 11.97 -6.55 -8.37
C LYS A 106 11.81 -5.03 -8.41
N LEU A 107 11.03 -4.49 -7.47
CA LEU A 107 10.79 -3.07 -7.27
C LEU A 107 11.00 -2.72 -5.80
N PRO A 108 11.55 -1.55 -5.48
CA PRO A 108 11.64 -1.12 -4.09
C PRO A 108 10.25 -0.98 -3.46
N VAL A 109 10.13 -1.39 -2.21
CA VAL A 109 8.85 -1.38 -1.47
C VAL A 109 9.00 -0.60 -0.17
N VAL A 110 8.05 0.31 0.07
CA VAL A 110 7.91 1.03 1.33
C VAL A 110 6.56 0.65 1.94
N VAL A 111 6.58 0.23 3.19
CA VAL A 111 5.38 -0.17 3.94
C VAL A 111 5.12 0.85 5.04
N GLY A 112 3.87 1.23 5.22
CA GLY A 112 3.46 2.13 6.29
C GLY A 112 2.08 1.78 6.83
N ASN A 113 1.77 2.29 8.01
CA ASN A 113 0.42 2.18 8.54
C ASN A 113 -0.57 2.93 7.63
N ASP A 114 -1.70 2.32 7.33
CA ASP A 114 -2.70 2.86 6.39
C ASP A 114 -3.21 4.25 6.78
N ALA A 115 -3.54 4.47 8.04
CA ALA A 115 -4.00 5.77 8.53
C ALA A 115 -2.88 6.83 8.45
N ASN A 116 -1.65 6.46 8.78
CA ASN A 116 -0.50 7.37 8.70
C ASN A 116 -0.22 7.78 7.25
N LEU A 117 -0.30 6.85 6.30
CA LEU A 117 -0.11 7.15 4.88
C LEU A 117 -1.25 7.99 4.32
N MET A 118 -2.49 7.76 4.76
CA MET A 118 -3.63 8.60 4.40
C MET A 118 -3.41 10.03 4.88
N GLY A 119 -2.98 10.23 6.12
CA GLY A 119 -2.65 11.55 6.67
C GLY A 119 -1.53 12.24 5.91
N LEU A 120 -0.49 11.51 5.55
CA LEU A 120 0.61 12.05 4.73
C LEU A 120 0.13 12.45 3.33
N GLY A 121 -0.75 11.68 2.72
CA GLY A 121 -1.35 12.00 1.41
C GLY A 121 -2.19 13.28 1.48
N GLU A 122 -3.01 13.43 2.51
CA GLU A 122 -3.81 14.65 2.72
C GLU A 122 -2.92 15.86 3.00
N ALA A 123 -1.82 15.70 3.72
CA ALA A 123 -0.86 16.78 3.97
C ALA A 123 -0.19 17.25 2.68
N LYS A 124 0.11 16.34 1.77
CA LYS A 124 0.84 16.67 0.54
C LYS A 124 -0.07 17.10 -0.61
N TYR A 125 -1.19 16.42 -0.81
CA TYR A 125 -2.04 16.59 -1.99
C TYR A 125 -3.47 17.00 -1.67
N GLY A 126 -3.91 16.89 -0.43
CA GLY A 126 -5.30 17.11 -0.01
C GLY A 126 -5.50 18.33 0.88
N ALA A 127 -6.34 18.16 1.91
CA ALA A 127 -6.80 19.23 2.81
C ALA A 127 -5.67 19.94 3.58
N GLY A 128 -4.57 19.22 3.87
CA GLY A 128 -3.40 19.77 4.57
C GLY A 128 -2.34 20.39 3.67
N ARG A 129 -2.58 20.47 2.37
CA ARG A 129 -1.59 20.97 1.40
C ARG A 129 -1.20 22.42 1.73
N GLY A 130 0.12 22.67 1.77
CA GLY A 130 0.68 23.97 2.10
C GLY A 130 0.81 24.27 3.58
N CYS A 131 0.34 23.39 4.46
CA CYS A 131 0.49 23.51 5.91
C CYS A 131 1.81 22.90 6.38
N THR A 132 2.47 23.54 7.37
CA THR A 132 3.71 23.01 7.96
C THR A 132 3.45 21.98 9.05
N HIS A 133 2.30 22.05 9.72
CA HIS A 133 1.88 21.13 10.76
C HIS A 133 0.45 20.67 10.47
N VAL A 134 0.24 19.36 10.47
CA VAL A 134 -1.07 18.75 10.20
C VAL A 134 -1.37 17.69 11.25
N VAL A 135 -2.55 17.77 11.85
CA VAL A 135 -3.11 16.70 12.68
C VAL A 135 -4.19 16.00 11.85
N PHE A 136 -4.14 14.69 11.85
CA PHE A 136 -5.02 13.87 11.05
C PHE A 136 -5.75 12.85 11.95
N LEU A 137 -7.08 12.81 11.83
CA LEU A 137 -7.90 11.86 12.57
C LEU A 137 -8.63 10.93 11.61
N THR A 138 -8.57 9.64 11.87
CA THR A 138 -9.39 8.64 11.19
C THR A 138 -10.48 8.15 12.13
N VAL A 139 -11.71 8.09 11.63
CA VAL A 139 -12.84 7.56 12.36
C VAL A 139 -13.45 6.43 11.53
N GLY A 140 -13.53 5.26 12.10
CA GLY A 140 -14.02 4.07 11.41
C GLY A 140 -14.37 2.96 12.39
N THR A 141 -14.37 1.73 11.92
CA THR A 141 -14.73 0.55 12.70
C THR A 141 -13.57 -0.04 13.53
N GLY A 142 -12.40 0.52 13.40
CA GLY A 142 -11.27 0.06 14.22
C GLY A 142 -9.93 0.18 13.57
#